data_d896411508f932019db4e4e933d70979
#
_entry.id   d896411508f932019db4e4e933d70979
#
_cell.length_a   1.000
_cell.length_b   1.000
_cell.length_c   1.000
_cell.angle_alpha   90.00
_cell.angle_beta   90.00
_cell.angle_gamma   90.00
#
_symmetry.space_group_name_H-M   'P 1'
#
loop_
_entity.id
_entity.type
_entity.pdbx_description
1 polymer ?
#
loop_
_entity_poly.entity_id
_entity_poly.type
_entity_poly.pdbx_seq_one_letter_code
_entity_poly.pdbx_strand_id
1 'polypeptide(L)'
;MNKIIENFLNIHKTEYSIERLDTETAFEHFANKCIVNKYSNERFDPSDIMTDPGEKGLDGVAICVNGRVITSVDELESILSEAKSLDVRFIFIQAKTSEHFDGDEIGTFIYGVKAFFAPENLRPKTNEKMDNLIMLKDEIYKHSIDMTSAPVLDLYYVCCGKWNEGNDLRARVTLDIQPLIDTQNFTSVTFFPYDSEKIITTYKELKKKVSRSFAMEKKVTFPPIDGVKQAFLGLVKCKDFIAILTDSDNNMLTNIFEDNVRDFQGYNIVNSEIQDTLKNSEDQARFGLLNNGITIVAKSITPVGDQIEIYDYQIVNGCQTSYVLFDNRKFLRDDSFVMVKLIEVTNENVSDRVIYTTNRQTEVKSEAFAATKHFHKRLQDYYDSVSNPYRLYYERRSKQYDLNDSVSKNRVVTLTQQIQSYLAMFLNEPHSTHRYYGELLRAYNNRLFLDTDDYEPYFCAAYFSYYVDVQIRNNVLDRKYKKFKFHLICAMRSLIAESSVVFGQARQQQKICKKLWGIMRNDAEMKRILDAAVTCLDSACGECPDIPVSERHRSKEITVAMISVAERQTKATKDNAFLKCVCFFLGL
;
A
#
# COMPACT_ATOMS: atom_id res chain seq x y z
N MET A 1 -17.71 20.24 13.01
CA MET A 1 -17.65 19.22 11.90
C MET A 1 -19.06 18.96 11.39
N ASN A 2 -19.26 18.92 10.08
CA ASN A 2 -20.58 18.66 9.50
C ASN A 2 -20.96 17.18 9.64
N LYS A 3 -22.28 16.89 9.75
CA LYS A 3 -22.82 15.53 9.98
C LYS A 3 -22.42 14.49 8.92
N ILE A 4 -22.14 14.91 7.68
CA ILE A 4 -21.73 14.00 6.60
C ILE A 4 -20.31 13.51 6.86
N ILE A 5 -19.39 14.42 7.19
CA ILE A 5 -18.01 14.08 7.53
C ILE A 5 -17.95 13.24 8.80
N GLU A 6 -18.76 13.58 9.82
CA GLU A 6 -18.87 12.80 11.06
C GLU A 6 -19.30 11.35 10.78
N ASN A 7 -20.31 11.17 9.92
CA ASN A 7 -20.73 9.82 9.52
C ASN A 7 -19.64 9.06 8.74
N PHE A 8 -18.95 9.73 7.82
CA PHE A 8 -17.83 9.12 7.10
C PHE A 8 -16.67 8.74 8.02
N LEU A 9 -16.38 9.60 9.00
CA LEU A 9 -15.36 9.32 10.01
C LEU A 9 -15.74 8.11 10.87
N ASN A 10 -17.02 7.97 11.26
CA ASN A 10 -17.49 6.81 12.02
C ASN A 10 -17.39 5.51 11.20
N ILE A 11 -17.75 5.54 9.91
CA ILE A 11 -17.56 4.41 9.01
C ILE A 11 -16.07 4.06 8.93
N HIS A 12 -15.21 5.05 8.73
CA HIS A 12 -13.77 4.87 8.65
C HIS A 12 -13.18 4.30 9.95
N LYS A 13 -13.62 4.78 11.12
CA LYS A 13 -13.20 4.21 12.41
C LYS A 13 -13.49 2.72 12.49
N THR A 14 -14.68 2.29 12.09
CA THR A 14 -15.06 0.87 12.08
C THR A 14 -14.27 0.06 11.08
N GLU A 15 -14.05 0.57 9.87
CA GLU A 15 -13.29 -0.12 8.83
C GLU A 15 -11.83 -0.39 9.22
N TYR A 16 -11.23 0.55 9.96
CA TYR A 16 -9.84 0.45 10.40
C TYR A 16 -9.69 -0.02 11.86
N SER A 17 -10.80 -0.29 12.56
CA SER A 17 -10.84 -0.68 13.98
C SER A 17 -10.05 0.29 14.88
N ILE A 18 -10.32 1.59 14.67
CA ILE A 18 -9.70 2.70 15.40
C ILE A 18 -10.74 3.48 16.22
N GLU A 19 -11.79 2.82 16.70
CA GLU A 19 -12.89 3.43 17.47
C GLU A 19 -12.40 4.06 18.78
N ARG A 20 -11.24 3.58 19.29
CA ARG A 20 -10.63 4.07 20.54
C ARG A 20 -9.85 5.38 20.37
N LEU A 21 -9.55 5.78 19.13
CA LEU A 21 -8.88 7.04 18.87
C LEU A 21 -9.86 8.19 19.13
N ASP A 22 -9.34 9.30 19.67
CA ASP A 22 -10.09 10.54 19.75
C ASP A 22 -10.49 11.04 18.35
N THR A 23 -11.35 12.04 18.31
CA THR A 23 -11.92 12.51 17.04
C THR A 23 -10.88 13.20 16.16
N GLU A 24 -9.92 13.91 16.74
CA GLU A 24 -8.89 14.64 16.01
C GLU A 24 -7.92 13.66 15.35
N THR A 25 -7.33 12.77 16.14
CA THR A 25 -6.42 11.72 15.63
C THR A 25 -7.10 10.81 14.59
N ALA A 26 -8.37 10.47 14.80
CA ALA A 26 -9.12 9.68 13.82
C ALA A 26 -9.39 10.47 12.52
N PHE A 27 -9.58 11.79 12.61
CA PHE A 27 -9.76 12.64 11.44
C PHE A 27 -8.46 12.81 10.66
N GLU A 28 -7.31 12.92 11.34
CA GLU A 28 -5.99 12.89 10.69
C GLU A 28 -5.78 11.60 9.91
N HIS A 29 -6.07 10.45 10.52
CA HIS A 29 -6.00 9.14 9.85
C HIS A 29 -6.93 9.06 8.63
N PHE A 30 -8.15 9.59 8.75
CA PHE A 30 -9.13 9.67 7.67
C PHE A 30 -8.66 10.56 6.52
N ALA A 31 -8.17 11.77 6.82
CA ALA A 31 -7.66 12.71 5.83
C ALA A 31 -6.44 12.15 5.09
N ASN A 32 -5.51 11.54 5.83
CA ASN A 32 -4.34 10.88 5.27
C ASN A 32 -4.73 9.77 4.28
N LYS A 33 -5.72 8.93 4.63
CA LYS A 33 -6.26 7.92 3.71
C LYS A 33 -6.86 8.54 2.46
N CYS A 34 -7.70 9.55 2.62
CA CYS A 34 -8.40 10.19 1.50
C CYS A 34 -7.43 10.80 0.48
N ILE A 35 -6.41 11.50 0.97
CA ILE A 35 -5.48 12.22 0.11
C ILE A 35 -4.47 11.28 -0.53
N VAL A 36 -3.76 10.49 0.26
CA VAL A 36 -2.63 9.69 -0.25
C VAL A 36 -3.10 8.54 -1.15
N ASN A 37 -4.33 8.06 -0.96
CA ASN A 37 -4.88 7.02 -1.83
C ASN A 37 -4.96 7.42 -3.32
N LYS A 38 -4.98 8.73 -3.62
CA LYS A 38 -4.95 9.24 -5.00
C LYS A 38 -3.62 9.00 -5.70
N TYR A 39 -2.54 8.87 -4.91
CA TYR A 39 -1.16 8.79 -5.39
C TYR A 39 -0.52 7.42 -5.20
N SER A 40 -1.17 6.53 -4.45
CA SER A 40 -0.67 5.19 -4.20
C SER A 40 -1.35 4.16 -5.08
N ASN A 41 -0.56 3.36 -5.77
CA ASN A 41 -1.02 2.20 -6.55
C ASN A 41 -1.28 0.99 -5.64
N GLU A 42 -0.65 0.95 -4.48
CA GLU A 42 -0.74 -0.16 -3.54
C GLU A 42 -1.53 0.26 -2.28
N ARG A 43 -2.01 -0.76 -1.56
CA ARG A 43 -2.60 -0.54 -0.24
C ARG A 43 -1.52 -0.11 0.75
N PHE A 44 -1.79 0.95 1.51
CA PHE A 44 -0.96 1.41 2.61
C PHE A 44 -1.80 1.55 3.89
N ASP A 45 -1.16 1.49 5.04
CA ASP A 45 -1.79 1.81 6.32
C ASP A 45 -1.63 3.31 6.60
N PRO A 46 -2.72 4.09 6.72
CA PRO A 46 -2.62 5.51 7.01
C PRO A 46 -1.83 5.83 8.30
N SER A 47 -1.78 4.90 9.26
CA SER A 47 -0.97 5.04 10.47
C SER A 47 0.53 5.13 10.19
N ASP A 48 1.00 4.63 9.02
CA ASP A 48 2.42 4.66 8.66
C ASP A 48 2.89 6.06 8.31
N ILE A 49 2.01 6.85 7.73
CA ILE A 49 2.30 8.23 7.31
C ILE A 49 1.87 9.29 8.34
N MET A 50 1.09 8.94 9.37
CA MET A 50 0.79 9.85 10.48
C MET A 50 2.08 10.22 11.22
N THR A 51 2.21 11.47 11.59
CA THR A 51 3.30 11.95 12.44
C THR A 51 2.96 11.79 13.92
N ASP A 52 3.95 11.98 14.80
CA ASP A 52 3.70 12.02 16.23
C ASP A 52 3.29 13.43 16.67
N PRO A 53 2.58 13.58 17.80
CA PRO A 53 2.16 14.88 18.30
C PRO A 53 3.34 15.85 18.49
N GLY A 54 3.14 17.10 18.10
CA GLY A 54 4.14 18.17 18.27
C GLY A 54 5.04 18.45 17.07
N GLU A 55 4.85 17.76 15.94
CA GLU A 55 5.64 17.94 14.71
C GLU A 55 5.17 19.13 13.85
N LYS A 56 5.06 20.29 14.50
CA LYS A 56 4.94 21.62 13.84
C LYS A 56 3.85 21.72 12.79
N GLY A 57 2.64 21.21 13.12
CA GLY A 57 1.50 21.25 12.23
C GLY A 57 1.58 20.25 11.07
N LEU A 58 2.39 19.21 11.18
CA LEU A 58 2.41 18.10 10.25
C LEU A 58 1.64 16.92 10.87
N ASP A 59 0.50 16.55 10.34
CA ASP A 59 -0.32 15.42 10.80
C ASP A 59 -0.14 14.19 9.91
N GLY A 60 0.43 14.39 8.72
CA GLY A 60 0.82 13.32 7.81
C GLY A 60 1.95 13.72 6.87
N VAL A 61 2.88 12.78 6.66
CA VAL A 61 3.96 12.91 5.67
C VAL A 61 4.03 11.62 4.87
N ALA A 62 3.73 11.69 3.58
CA ALA A 62 3.85 10.58 2.66
C ALA A 62 4.91 10.87 1.59
N ILE A 63 5.81 9.92 1.40
CA ILE A 63 6.80 9.92 0.33
C ILE A 63 6.37 8.85 -0.66
N CYS A 64 5.96 9.27 -1.85
CA CYS A 64 5.55 8.38 -2.92
C CYS A 64 6.67 8.31 -3.95
N VAL A 65 7.13 7.08 -4.25
CA VAL A 65 8.11 6.81 -5.30
C VAL A 65 7.50 5.80 -6.27
N ASN A 66 7.41 6.17 -7.54
CA ASN A 66 6.79 5.35 -8.58
C ASN A 66 5.37 4.87 -8.22
N GLY A 67 4.58 5.73 -7.54
CA GLY A 67 3.22 5.39 -7.10
C GLY A 67 3.14 4.47 -5.88
N ARG A 68 4.24 4.24 -5.16
CA ARG A 68 4.28 3.49 -3.89
C ARG A 68 4.57 4.42 -2.73
N VAL A 69 3.83 4.30 -1.66
CA VAL A 69 4.15 4.97 -0.40
C VAL A 69 5.29 4.21 0.27
N ILE A 70 6.41 4.88 0.49
CA ILE A 70 7.58 4.29 1.15
C ILE A 70 7.88 5.00 2.47
N THR A 71 8.37 4.25 3.44
CA THR A 71 8.66 4.71 4.80
C THR A 71 10.09 4.41 5.25
N SER A 72 10.87 3.72 4.43
CA SER A 72 12.23 3.29 4.73
C SER A 72 13.14 3.34 3.51
N VAL A 73 14.45 3.41 3.78
CA VAL A 73 15.49 3.35 2.75
C VAL A 73 15.49 1.98 2.03
N ASP A 74 15.17 0.89 2.74
CA ASP A 74 15.10 -0.45 2.13
C ASP A 74 14.04 -0.54 1.04
N GLU A 75 12.88 0.11 1.26
CA GLU A 75 11.83 0.18 0.25
C GLU A 75 12.29 0.97 -0.98
N LEU A 76 13.07 2.04 -0.77
CA LEU A 76 13.70 2.81 -1.86
C LEU A 76 14.71 1.94 -2.63
N GLU A 77 15.63 1.26 -1.94
CA GLU A 77 16.62 0.37 -2.56
C GLU A 77 15.96 -0.73 -3.39
N SER A 78 14.84 -1.24 -2.90
CA SER A 78 14.05 -2.20 -3.64
C SER A 78 13.51 -1.63 -4.95
N ILE A 79 12.95 -0.41 -4.92
CA ILE A 79 12.46 0.26 -6.14
C ILE A 79 13.63 0.49 -7.11
N LEU A 80 14.77 0.96 -6.61
CA LEU A 80 15.98 1.17 -7.42
C LEU A 80 16.50 -0.10 -8.09
N SER A 81 16.32 -1.26 -7.45
CA SER A 81 16.72 -2.54 -8.04
C SER A 81 15.86 -2.97 -9.23
N GLU A 82 14.65 -2.46 -9.33
CA GLU A 82 13.65 -2.84 -10.35
C GLU A 82 13.40 -1.75 -11.40
N ALA A 83 13.37 -0.49 -10.97
CA ALA A 83 13.05 0.65 -11.81
C ALA A 83 14.33 1.31 -12.36
N LYS A 84 14.25 1.75 -13.62
CA LYS A 84 15.34 2.51 -14.26
C LYS A 84 15.28 4.00 -13.98
N SER A 85 14.18 4.47 -13.43
CA SER A 85 13.95 5.87 -13.12
C SER A 85 13.01 6.04 -11.92
N LEU A 86 13.16 7.16 -11.22
CA LEU A 86 12.36 7.53 -10.08
C LEU A 86 11.41 8.67 -10.43
N ASP A 87 10.13 8.49 -10.14
CA ASP A 87 9.13 9.56 -10.05
C ASP A 87 8.81 9.77 -8.57
N VAL A 88 9.14 10.95 -8.04
CA VAL A 88 9.10 11.23 -6.60
C VAL A 88 8.09 12.32 -6.30
N ARG A 89 7.24 12.07 -5.31
CA ARG A 89 6.26 13.02 -4.80
C ARG A 89 6.31 13.05 -3.28
N PHE A 90 6.47 14.24 -2.72
CA PHE A 90 6.34 14.52 -1.30
C PHE A 90 4.97 15.10 -1.02
N ILE A 91 4.23 14.51 -0.09
CA ILE A 91 2.89 14.93 0.29
C ILE A 91 2.88 15.22 1.78
N PHE A 92 2.57 16.48 2.13
CA PHE A 92 2.42 16.92 3.52
C PHE A 92 0.96 17.23 3.78
N ILE A 93 0.47 16.81 4.93
CA ILE A 93 -0.93 16.93 5.30
C ILE A 93 -1.02 17.50 6.71
N GLN A 94 -1.85 18.54 6.85
CA GLN A 94 -2.40 18.97 8.13
C GLN A 94 -3.92 18.81 8.08
N ALA A 95 -4.52 18.22 9.12
CA ALA A 95 -5.95 17.94 9.19
C ALA A 95 -6.54 18.54 10.46
N LYS A 96 -7.55 19.41 10.31
CA LYS A 96 -8.23 20.11 11.40
C LYS A 96 -9.72 19.85 11.39
N THR A 97 -10.25 19.47 12.55
CA THR A 97 -11.70 19.29 12.75
C THR A 97 -12.43 20.64 12.85
N SER A 98 -11.71 21.75 12.92
CA SER A 98 -12.27 23.12 12.93
C SER A 98 -13.01 23.46 11.65
N GLU A 99 -13.91 24.47 11.73
CA GLU A 99 -14.67 24.95 10.58
C GLU A 99 -14.08 26.21 9.94
N HIS A 100 -12.88 26.62 10.39
CA HIS A 100 -12.19 27.82 9.92
C HIS A 100 -10.78 27.49 9.48
N PHE A 101 -10.38 28.04 8.34
CA PHE A 101 -9.00 28.05 7.87
C PHE A 101 -8.25 29.16 8.61
N ASP A 102 -7.36 28.78 9.50
CA ASP A 102 -6.57 29.73 10.29
C ASP A 102 -5.22 29.99 9.62
N GLY A 103 -4.90 31.27 9.38
CA GLY A 103 -3.67 31.67 8.70
C GLY A 103 -2.40 31.39 9.50
N ASP A 104 -2.44 31.42 10.82
CA ASP A 104 -1.29 31.16 11.68
C ASP A 104 -1.00 29.65 11.75
N GLU A 105 -2.04 28.82 11.79
CA GLU A 105 -1.90 27.38 11.71
C GLU A 105 -1.35 26.95 10.34
N ILE A 106 -1.85 27.54 9.24
CA ILE A 106 -1.33 27.31 7.87
C ILE A 106 0.14 27.75 7.79
N GLY A 107 0.50 28.89 8.38
CA GLY A 107 1.89 29.34 8.45
C GLY A 107 2.78 28.37 9.22
N THR A 108 2.30 27.81 10.34
CA THR A 108 3.00 26.79 11.12
C THR A 108 3.19 25.50 10.32
N PHE A 109 2.18 25.07 9.59
CA PHE A 109 2.24 23.91 8.68
C PHE A 109 3.30 24.10 7.59
N ILE A 110 3.27 25.24 6.88
CA ILE A 110 4.26 25.54 5.84
C ILE A 110 5.67 25.65 6.42
N TYR A 111 5.81 26.20 7.65
CA TYR A 111 7.08 26.20 8.36
C TYR A 111 7.57 24.79 8.66
N GLY A 112 6.70 23.87 9.08
CA GLY A 112 7.04 22.46 9.27
C GLY A 112 7.57 21.80 7.99
N VAL A 113 6.94 22.08 6.84
CA VAL A 113 7.42 21.61 5.53
C VAL A 113 8.79 22.20 5.20
N LYS A 114 8.99 23.51 5.37
CA LYS A 114 10.31 24.15 5.19
C LYS A 114 11.39 23.55 6.08
N ALA A 115 11.04 23.27 7.33
CA ALA A 115 11.95 22.64 8.29
C ALA A 115 12.37 21.23 7.88
N PHE A 116 11.47 20.44 7.28
CA PHE A 116 11.75 19.10 6.76
C PHE A 116 12.82 19.11 5.64
N PHE A 117 12.79 20.13 4.78
CA PHE A 117 13.78 20.28 3.70
C PHE A 117 14.99 21.14 4.07
N ALA A 118 15.01 21.71 5.28
CA ALA A 118 16.12 22.54 5.73
C ALA A 118 17.42 21.72 5.90
N PRO A 119 18.60 22.33 5.69
CA PRO A 119 19.88 21.74 6.05
C PRO A 119 19.94 21.35 7.52
N GLU A 120 20.72 20.31 7.85
CA GLU A 120 20.80 19.76 9.22
C GLU A 120 21.08 20.81 10.30
N ASN A 121 21.99 21.74 10.03
CA ASN A 121 22.39 22.81 10.95
C ASN A 121 21.29 23.86 11.21
N LEU A 122 20.25 23.93 10.38
CA LEU A 122 19.10 24.85 10.50
C LEU A 122 17.81 24.14 10.88
N ARG A 123 17.86 22.80 10.97
CA ARG A 123 16.69 21.96 11.25
C ARG A 123 16.38 21.98 12.76
N PRO A 124 15.12 22.23 13.15
CA PRO A 124 14.71 22.06 14.54
C PRO A 124 14.77 20.57 14.92
N LYS A 125 14.84 20.30 16.22
CA LYS A 125 14.75 18.92 16.73
C LYS A 125 13.44 18.29 16.32
N THR A 126 13.51 17.04 15.87
CA THR A 126 12.42 16.18 15.43
C THR A 126 12.41 14.88 16.24
N ASN A 127 11.35 14.10 16.14
CA ASN A 127 11.29 12.77 16.73
C ASN A 127 11.93 11.72 15.78
N GLU A 128 12.12 10.50 16.28
CA GLU A 128 12.73 9.40 15.52
C GLU A 128 12.01 9.11 14.19
N LYS A 129 10.67 9.20 14.17
CA LYS A 129 9.89 8.94 12.95
C LYS A 129 10.17 9.99 11.87
N MET A 130 10.18 11.25 12.26
CA MET A 130 10.49 12.35 11.35
C MET A 130 11.95 12.28 10.88
N ASP A 131 12.88 11.93 11.76
CA ASP A 131 14.29 11.75 11.41
C ASP A 131 14.47 10.65 10.35
N ASN A 132 13.75 9.52 10.47
CA ASN A 132 13.76 8.45 9.47
C ASN A 132 13.22 8.93 8.11
N LEU A 133 12.14 9.71 8.08
CA LEU A 133 11.60 10.28 6.83
C LEU A 133 12.56 11.30 6.20
N ILE A 134 13.26 12.06 7.02
CA ILE A 134 14.29 12.99 6.57
C ILE A 134 15.49 12.22 5.98
N MET A 135 15.94 11.16 6.65
CA MET A 135 16.99 10.28 6.11
C MET A 135 16.57 9.67 4.77
N LEU A 136 15.33 9.18 4.67
CA LEU A 136 14.78 8.65 3.42
C LEU A 136 14.77 9.72 2.31
N LYS A 137 14.33 10.95 2.63
CA LYS A 137 14.39 12.08 1.69
C LYS A 137 15.83 12.34 1.24
N ASP A 138 16.78 12.40 2.19
CA ASP A 138 18.18 12.67 1.87
C ASP A 138 18.76 11.56 0.99
N GLU A 139 18.38 10.29 1.21
CA GLU A 139 18.77 9.16 0.35
C GLU A 139 18.17 9.27 -1.05
N ILE A 140 16.88 9.62 -1.17
CA ILE A 140 16.24 9.85 -2.47
C ILE A 140 17.00 10.89 -3.29
N TYR A 141 17.43 12.02 -2.68
CA TYR A 141 18.19 13.06 -3.39
C TYR A 141 19.60 12.62 -3.81
N LYS A 142 20.22 11.64 -3.15
CA LYS A 142 21.48 11.03 -3.63
C LYS A 142 21.30 10.31 -4.98
N HIS A 143 20.09 9.82 -5.23
CA HIS A 143 19.70 9.18 -6.49
C HIS A 143 19.07 10.14 -7.49
N SER A 144 19.39 11.43 -7.43
CA SER A 144 18.83 12.45 -8.32
C SER A 144 19.14 12.20 -9.82
N ILE A 145 20.20 11.47 -10.14
CA ILE A 145 20.53 11.08 -11.51
C ILE A 145 19.50 10.08 -12.09
N ASP A 146 18.87 9.31 -11.23
CA ASP A 146 17.86 8.31 -11.61
C ASP A 146 16.46 8.93 -11.68
N MET A 147 16.29 10.20 -11.29
CA MET A 147 14.99 10.87 -11.32
C MET A 147 14.60 11.28 -12.73
N THR A 148 13.34 11.02 -13.11
CA THR A 148 12.76 11.48 -14.39
C THR A 148 12.67 13.01 -14.45
N SER A 149 12.35 13.63 -13.32
CA SER A 149 12.27 15.07 -13.09
C SER A 149 12.53 15.37 -11.62
N ALA A 150 12.74 16.62 -11.26
CA ALA A 150 12.75 17.01 -9.85
C ALA A 150 11.43 16.60 -9.17
N PRO A 151 11.42 16.26 -7.87
CA PRO A 151 10.23 15.83 -7.15
C PRO A 151 9.06 16.81 -7.24
N VAL A 152 7.84 16.31 -7.08
CA VAL A 152 6.64 17.13 -6.85
C VAL A 152 6.43 17.31 -5.35
N LEU A 153 6.06 18.51 -4.92
CA LEU A 153 5.74 18.83 -3.52
C LEU A 153 4.30 19.31 -3.40
N ASP A 154 3.48 18.53 -2.71
CA ASP A 154 2.07 18.82 -2.46
C ASP A 154 1.80 19.04 -0.97
N LEU A 155 1.19 20.18 -0.65
CA LEU A 155 0.82 20.58 0.69
C LEU A 155 -0.70 20.60 0.82
N TYR A 156 -1.25 19.72 1.64
CA TYR A 156 -2.68 19.61 1.89
C TYR A 156 -3.04 20.15 3.26
N TYR A 157 -3.83 21.21 3.29
CA TYR A 157 -4.46 21.68 4.53
C TYR A 157 -5.93 21.31 4.51
N VAL A 158 -6.31 20.33 5.32
CA VAL A 158 -7.66 19.77 5.38
C VAL A 158 -8.42 20.40 6.54
N CYS A 159 -9.61 20.97 6.27
CA CYS A 159 -10.45 21.61 7.28
C CYS A 159 -11.94 21.25 7.05
N CYS A 160 -12.70 21.14 8.13
CA CYS A 160 -14.14 20.86 8.05
C CYS A 160 -15.00 22.06 7.63
N GLY A 161 -14.42 23.25 7.47
CA GLY A 161 -15.05 24.46 7.00
C GLY A 161 -15.05 24.61 5.49
N LYS A 162 -15.45 25.79 5.02
CA LYS A 162 -15.34 26.18 3.60
C LYS A 162 -14.13 27.03 3.37
N TRP A 163 -13.42 26.76 2.28
CA TRP A 163 -12.36 27.65 1.83
C TRP A 163 -12.97 28.88 1.18
N ASN A 164 -12.86 30.01 1.85
CA ASN A 164 -13.20 31.30 1.28
C ASN A 164 -11.91 31.91 0.72
N GLU A 165 -11.83 32.12 -0.56
CA GLU A 165 -10.69 32.73 -1.24
C GLU A 165 -10.56 34.23 -0.86
N GLY A 166 -10.38 34.53 0.42
CA GLY A 166 -10.00 35.86 0.88
C GLY A 166 -8.62 36.20 0.30
N ASN A 167 -8.48 37.37 -0.35
CA ASN A 167 -7.24 37.79 -0.99
C ASN A 167 -6.04 37.73 -0.03
N ASP A 168 -6.24 37.99 1.25
CA ASP A 168 -5.18 38.04 2.26
C ASP A 168 -4.61 36.66 2.59
N LEU A 169 -5.46 35.65 2.78
CA LEU A 169 -5.02 34.29 3.11
C LEU A 169 -4.32 33.63 1.93
N ARG A 170 -4.85 33.82 0.71
CA ARG A 170 -4.22 33.34 -0.51
C ARG A 170 -2.87 34.00 -0.77
N ALA A 171 -2.77 35.31 -0.57
CA ALA A 171 -1.51 36.05 -0.70
C ALA A 171 -0.48 35.57 0.32
N ARG A 172 -0.89 35.34 1.58
CA ARG A 172 -0.02 34.81 2.64
C ARG A 172 0.52 33.42 2.26
N VAL A 173 -0.34 32.50 1.86
CA VAL A 173 0.07 31.16 1.42
C VAL A 173 1.08 31.27 0.26
N THR A 174 0.81 32.10 -0.73
CA THR A 174 1.70 32.29 -1.88
C THR A 174 3.08 32.78 -1.45
N LEU A 175 3.14 33.75 -0.55
CA LEU A 175 4.40 34.27 0.00
C LEU A 175 5.12 33.21 0.85
N ASP A 176 4.38 32.43 1.65
CA ASP A 176 4.96 31.44 2.55
C ASP A 176 5.55 30.23 1.82
N ILE A 177 5.00 29.84 0.66
CA ILE A 177 5.54 28.73 -0.17
C ILE A 177 6.63 29.20 -1.13
N GLN A 178 6.74 30.50 -1.43
CA GLN A 178 7.71 31.03 -2.38
C GLN A 178 9.16 30.58 -2.11
N PRO A 179 9.66 30.56 -0.86
CA PRO A 179 11.01 30.07 -0.57
C PRO A 179 11.24 28.60 -0.99
N LEU A 180 10.20 27.75 -0.96
CA LEU A 180 10.30 26.36 -1.43
C LEU A 180 10.40 26.31 -2.97
N ILE A 181 9.65 27.17 -3.67
CA ILE A 181 9.71 27.30 -5.14
C ILE A 181 11.10 27.79 -5.56
N ASP A 182 11.63 28.79 -4.86
CA ASP A 182 12.92 29.43 -5.17
C ASP A 182 14.12 28.47 -5.04
N THR A 183 13.97 27.37 -4.27
CA THR A 183 15.02 26.35 -4.16
C THR A 183 15.28 25.63 -5.47
N GLN A 184 14.32 25.62 -6.41
CA GLN A 184 14.34 24.84 -7.66
C GLN A 184 14.54 23.31 -7.45
N ASN A 185 14.34 22.82 -6.22
CA ASN A 185 14.45 21.40 -5.89
C ASN A 185 13.20 20.60 -6.31
N PHE A 186 12.15 21.29 -6.78
CA PHE A 186 10.86 20.70 -7.12
C PHE A 186 10.41 21.11 -8.52
N THR A 187 9.80 20.20 -9.23
CA THR A 187 9.10 20.50 -10.51
C THR A 187 7.89 21.40 -10.27
N SER A 188 7.20 21.19 -9.15
CA SER A 188 6.09 22.02 -8.70
C SER A 188 5.95 21.98 -7.19
N VAL A 189 5.49 23.09 -6.61
CA VAL A 189 5.09 23.22 -5.21
C VAL A 189 3.66 23.72 -5.21
N THR A 190 2.73 22.91 -4.70
CA THR A 190 1.29 23.21 -4.76
C THR A 190 0.68 23.15 -3.36
N PHE A 191 -0.05 24.20 -2.98
CA PHE A 191 -0.86 24.21 -1.77
C PHE A 191 -2.32 23.92 -2.14
N PHE A 192 -2.89 22.92 -1.48
CA PHE A 192 -4.27 22.50 -1.65
C PHE A 192 -5.08 22.82 -0.40
N PRO A 193 -5.92 23.86 -0.42
CA PRO A 193 -6.92 24.04 0.63
C PRO A 193 -8.03 23.00 0.41
N TYR A 194 -8.09 22.04 1.32
CA TYR A 194 -9.01 20.91 1.24
C TYR A 194 -10.16 21.13 2.21
N ASP A 195 -11.23 21.75 1.71
CA ASP A 195 -12.40 22.08 2.49
C ASP A 195 -13.40 20.92 2.63
N SER A 196 -14.49 21.16 3.35
CA SER A 196 -15.51 20.14 3.61
C SER A 196 -16.14 19.55 2.34
N GLU A 197 -16.27 20.32 1.26
CA GLU A 197 -16.82 19.83 -0.01
C GLU A 197 -15.84 18.91 -0.73
N LYS A 198 -14.57 19.30 -0.75
CA LYS A 198 -13.51 18.50 -1.37
C LYS A 198 -13.29 17.18 -0.64
N ILE A 199 -13.21 17.19 0.70
CA ILE A 199 -13.01 15.93 1.45
C ILE A 199 -14.21 14.99 1.31
N ILE A 200 -15.46 15.52 1.29
CA ILE A 200 -16.65 14.72 1.04
C ILE A 200 -16.63 14.11 -0.36
N THR A 201 -16.25 14.89 -1.36
CA THR A 201 -16.18 14.43 -2.75
C THR A 201 -15.12 13.34 -2.90
N THR A 202 -13.91 13.59 -2.37
CA THR A 202 -12.80 12.62 -2.39
C THR A 202 -13.19 11.30 -1.70
N TYR A 203 -13.79 11.35 -0.51
CA TYR A 203 -14.22 10.12 0.15
C TYR A 203 -15.30 9.36 -0.63
N LYS A 204 -16.25 10.08 -1.24
CA LYS A 204 -17.25 9.45 -2.12
C LYS A 204 -16.62 8.81 -3.36
N GLU A 205 -15.62 9.44 -3.95
CA GLU A 205 -14.87 8.88 -5.09
C GLU A 205 -14.11 7.62 -4.69
N LEU A 206 -13.50 7.60 -3.51
CA LEU A 206 -12.85 6.40 -2.96
C LEU A 206 -13.82 5.24 -2.72
N LYS A 207 -15.10 5.55 -2.45
CA LYS A 207 -16.15 4.56 -2.15
C LYS A 207 -17.03 4.21 -3.34
N LYS A 208 -16.90 4.94 -4.45
CA LYS A 208 -17.66 4.66 -5.66
C LYS A 208 -16.80 3.91 -6.67
N LYS A 209 -17.40 2.94 -7.30
CA LYS A 209 -16.85 2.33 -8.50
C LYS A 209 -16.80 3.37 -9.61
N VAL A 210 -15.70 3.42 -10.30
CA VAL A 210 -15.47 4.42 -11.35
C VAL A 210 -16.40 4.13 -12.52
N SER A 211 -17.18 5.14 -12.94
CA SER A 211 -17.93 5.15 -14.19
C SER A 211 -17.41 6.25 -15.09
N ARG A 212 -17.24 5.96 -16.37
CA ARG A 212 -16.80 6.93 -17.38
C ARG A 212 -17.60 6.73 -18.66
N SER A 213 -17.84 7.85 -19.35
CA SER A 213 -18.48 7.88 -20.66
C SER A 213 -17.55 8.52 -21.68
N PHE A 214 -17.41 7.90 -22.83
CA PHE A 214 -16.54 8.36 -23.92
C PHE A 214 -17.07 7.92 -25.28
N ALA A 215 -16.61 8.58 -26.35
CA ALA A 215 -16.95 8.20 -27.72
C ALA A 215 -15.97 7.13 -28.22
N MET A 216 -16.50 6.04 -28.78
CA MET A 216 -15.75 5.01 -29.48
C MET A 216 -16.19 4.96 -30.94
N GLU A 217 -15.35 5.48 -31.81
CA GLU A 217 -15.61 5.51 -33.25
C GLU A 217 -15.22 4.19 -33.93
N LYS A 218 -15.85 3.91 -35.10
CA LYS A 218 -15.52 2.73 -35.92
C LYS A 218 -15.43 1.43 -35.13
N LYS A 219 -16.37 1.20 -34.19
CA LYS A 219 -16.36 0.03 -33.35
C LYS A 219 -16.87 -1.23 -34.05
N VAL A 220 -16.22 -2.35 -33.78
CA VAL A 220 -16.60 -3.69 -34.20
C VAL A 220 -16.96 -4.51 -32.96
N THR A 221 -18.10 -5.17 -32.99
CA THR A 221 -18.54 -6.09 -31.92
C THR A 221 -17.96 -7.48 -32.16
N PHE A 222 -17.43 -8.09 -31.13
CA PHE A 222 -17.00 -9.50 -31.19
C PHE A 222 -18.20 -10.44 -31.22
N PRO A 223 -18.06 -11.62 -31.85
CA PRO A 223 -19.07 -12.66 -31.76
C PRO A 223 -19.26 -13.12 -30.31
N PRO A 224 -20.37 -13.80 -29.96
CA PRO A 224 -20.60 -14.33 -28.62
C PRO A 224 -19.45 -15.22 -28.16
N ILE A 225 -18.94 -14.96 -26.95
CA ILE A 225 -17.84 -15.69 -26.31
C ILE A 225 -18.31 -16.11 -24.91
N ASP A 226 -18.10 -17.36 -24.53
CA ASP A 226 -18.49 -17.85 -23.20
C ASP A 226 -17.75 -17.08 -22.10
N GLY A 227 -18.50 -16.64 -21.06
CA GLY A 227 -17.99 -15.81 -19.96
C GLY A 227 -17.75 -14.34 -20.30
N VAL A 228 -18.06 -13.89 -21.54
CA VAL A 228 -18.03 -12.50 -21.98
C VAL A 228 -19.43 -12.09 -22.41
N LYS A 229 -19.98 -11.05 -21.77
CA LYS A 229 -21.31 -10.57 -22.14
C LYS A 229 -21.30 -9.80 -23.46
N GLN A 230 -20.30 -8.95 -23.64
CA GLN A 230 -20.04 -8.22 -24.89
C GLN A 230 -18.59 -7.74 -24.94
N ALA A 231 -18.07 -7.60 -26.15
CA ALA A 231 -16.75 -7.03 -26.38
C ALA A 231 -16.72 -6.21 -27.67
N PHE A 232 -15.93 -5.15 -27.64
CA PHE A 232 -15.77 -4.20 -28.72
C PHE A 232 -14.29 -3.94 -29.03
N LEU A 233 -13.99 -3.69 -30.30
CA LEU A 233 -12.73 -3.12 -30.75
C LEU A 233 -13.06 -1.86 -31.53
N GLY A 234 -12.44 -0.73 -31.18
CA GLY A 234 -12.72 0.52 -31.86
C GLY A 234 -11.65 1.58 -31.62
N LEU A 235 -11.88 2.76 -32.17
CA LEU A 235 -10.98 3.91 -32.08
C LEU A 235 -11.56 4.93 -31.08
N VAL A 236 -10.72 5.40 -30.18
CA VAL A 236 -11.03 6.46 -29.21
C VAL A 236 -10.06 7.60 -29.46
N LYS A 237 -10.56 8.85 -29.53
CA LYS A 237 -9.68 10.02 -29.59
C LYS A 237 -8.78 10.06 -28.36
N CYS A 238 -7.49 10.31 -28.56
CA CYS A 238 -6.55 10.36 -27.43
C CYS A 238 -6.97 11.38 -26.37
N LYS A 239 -7.58 12.50 -26.75
CA LYS A 239 -8.14 13.49 -25.80
C LYS A 239 -9.31 12.93 -24.99
N ASP A 240 -10.21 12.18 -25.61
CA ASP A 240 -11.36 11.58 -24.91
C ASP A 240 -10.90 10.42 -24.02
N PHE A 241 -9.83 9.74 -24.43
CA PHE A 241 -9.23 8.69 -23.61
C PHE A 241 -8.65 9.22 -22.31
N ILE A 242 -8.13 10.46 -22.26
CA ILE A 242 -7.67 11.09 -21.02
C ILE A 242 -8.79 11.18 -19.97
N ALA A 243 -10.04 11.43 -20.39
CA ALA A 243 -11.18 11.46 -19.46
C ALA A 243 -11.44 10.10 -18.77
N ILE A 244 -11.04 8.99 -19.41
CA ILE A 244 -11.10 7.66 -18.80
C ILE A 244 -10.00 7.49 -17.71
N LEU A 245 -8.89 8.19 -17.86
CA LEU A 245 -7.72 8.09 -17.00
C LEU A 245 -7.74 9.03 -15.79
N THR A 246 -8.66 10.03 -15.75
CA THR A 246 -8.56 11.13 -14.79
C THR A 246 -9.72 11.18 -13.80
N ASP A 247 -9.41 11.66 -12.58
CA ASP A 247 -10.40 12.05 -11.56
C ASP A 247 -10.97 13.46 -11.83
N SER A 248 -11.83 13.94 -10.93
CA SER A 248 -12.41 15.29 -10.99
C SER A 248 -11.39 16.42 -10.87
N ASP A 249 -10.22 16.16 -10.29
CA ASP A 249 -9.13 17.12 -10.13
C ASP A 249 -8.09 17.04 -11.26
N ASN A 250 -8.39 16.28 -12.33
CA ASN A 250 -7.48 15.97 -13.45
C ASN A 250 -6.20 15.23 -13.05
N ASN A 251 -6.20 14.52 -11.91
CA ASN A 251 -5.13 13.60 -11.56
C ASN A 251 -5.38 12.24 -12.19
N MET A 252 -4.32 11.47 -12.40
CA MET A 252 -4.42 10.13 -12.95
C MET A 252 -5.07 9.18 -11.95
N LEU A 253 -6.07 8.43 -12.40
CA LEU A 253 -6.68 7.34 -11.64
C LEU A 253 -5.72 6.14 -11.62
N THR A 254 -5.07 5.89 -10.50
CA THR A 254 -4.13 4.77 -10.37
C THR A 254 -4.82 3.43 -10.18
N ASN A 255 -6.00 3.44 -9.55
CA ASN A 255 -6.80 2.25 -9.26
C ASN A 255 -7.37 1.52 -10.47
N ILE A 256 -7.36 2.13 -11.65
CA ILE A 256 -7.81 1.48 -12.90
C ILE A 256 -6.72 0.61 -13.56
N PHE A 257 -5.52 0.54 -12.98
CA PHE A 257 -4.38 -0.26 -13.48
C PHE A 257 -4.06 -1.47 -12.58
N GLU A 258 -4.87 -1.77 -11.58
CA GLU A 258 -4.59 -2.73 -10.51
C GLU A 258 -4.29 -4.15 -11.01
N ASP A 259 -4.91 -4.60 -12.07
CA ASP A 259 -4.66 -5.91 -12.68
C ASP A 259 -3.48 -5.89 -13.68
N ASN A 260 -2.83 -4.73 -13.86
CA ASN A 260 -1.69 -4.63 -14.74
C ASN A 260 -0.41 -5.02 -13.97
N VAL A 261 0.20 -6.14 -14.35
CA VAL A 261 1.43 -6.69 -13.72
C VAL A 261 2.64 -5.76 -13.89
N ARG A 262 2.49 -4.65 -14.64
CA ARG A 262 3.54 -3.69 -14.91
C ARG A 262 3.16 -2.31 -14.38
N ASP A 263 3.85 -1.92 -13.33
CA ASP A 263 3.92 -0.53 -12.93
C ASP A 263 4.54 0.32 -14.06
N PHE A 264 4.21 1.60 -14.08
CA PHE A 264 4.87 2.53 -15.00
C PHE A 264 6.38 2.52 -14.76
N GLN A 265 7.14 2.12 -15.77
CA GLN A 265 8.59 1.95 -15.69
C GLN A 265 9.37 3.25 -15.97
N GLY A 266 8.72 4.40 -15.80
CA GLY A 266 9.30 5.68 -16.18
C GLY A 266 9.51 5.81 -17.71
N TYR A 267 10.29 6.79 -18.13
CA TYR A 267 10.65 7.00 -19.54
C TYR A 267 11.84 6.09 -19.93
N ASN A 268 11.54 4.81 -20.13
CA ASN A 268 12.45 3.89 -20.81
C ASN A 268 12.47 4.16 -22.32
N ILE A 269 13.29 3.43 -23.08
CA ILE A 269 13.41 3.61 -24.55
C ILE A 269 12.05 3.57 -25.24
N VAL A 270 11.19 2.60 -24.88
CA VAL A 270 9.85 2.44 -25.49
C VAL A 270 8.93 3.61 -25.14
N ASN A 271 8.91 4.05 -23.90
CA ASN A 271 8.07 5.16 -23.46
C ASN A 271 8.54 6.49 -24.07
N SER A 272 9.86 6.66 -24.28
CA SER A 272 10.42 7.79 -24.98
C SER A 272 10.02 7.81 -26.47
N GLU A 273 10.03 6.66 -27.14
CA GLU A 273 9.58 6.54 -28.53
C GLU A 273 8.08 6.86 -28.68
N ILE A 274 7.25 6.42 -27.72
CA ILE A 274 5.82 6.80 -27.67
C ILE A 274 5.68 8.31 -27.49
N GLN A 275 6.47 8.92 -26.61
CA GLN A 275 6.46 10.37 -26.38
C GLN A 275 6.88 11.14 -27.63
N ASP A 276 7.93 10.70 -28.31
CA ASP A 276 8.41 11.34 -29.54
C ASP A 276 7.35 11.28 -30.65
N THR A 277 6.64 10.16 -30.76
CA THR A 277 5.49 10.02 -31.65
C THR A 277 4.40 11.06 -31.33
N LEU A 278 4.12 11.32 -30.05
CA LEU A 278 3.12 12.31 -29.64
C LEU A 278 3.57 13.76 -29.84
N LYS A 279 4.87 14.04 -29.85
CA LYS A 279 5.42 15.38 -30.14
C LYS A 279 5.54 15.69 -31.62
N ASN A 280 5.60 14.66 -32.45
CA ASN A 280 5.66 14.82 -33.93
C ASN A 280 4.23 14.86 -34.51
N SER A 281 3.89 15.94 -35.20
CA SER A 281 2.53 16.15 -35.72
C SER A 281 2.08 15.14 -36.78
N GLU A 282 3.00 14.62 -37.60
CA GLU A 282 2.68 13.62 -38.62
C GLU A 282 2.51 12.23 -38.03
N ASP A 283 3.37 11.86 -37.09
CA ASP A 283 3.33 10.55 -36.43
C ASP A 283 2.19 10.46 -35.42
N GLN A 284 1.79 11.59 -34.83
CA GLN A 284 0.65 11.63 -33.93
C GLN A 284 -0.67 11.27 -34.65
N ALA A 285 -0.87 11.66 -35.89
CA ALA A 285 -2.01 11.23 -36.70
C ALA A 285 -1.98 9.71 -37.00
N ARG A 286 -0.80 9.09 -36.95
CA ARG A 286 -0.59 7.66 -37.15
C ARG A 286 -0.55 6.87 -35.84
N PHE A 287 -0.74 7.51 -34.68
CA PHE A 287 -0.54 6.93 -33.36
C PHE A 287 -1.28 5.61 -33.18
N GLY A 288 -2.53 5.50 -33.64
CA GLY A 288 -3.33 4.27 -33.59
C GLY A 288 -2.76 3.10 -34.41
N LEU A 289 -1.85 3.36 -35.36
CA LEU A 289 -1.16 2.33 -36.15
C LEU A 289 0.20 1.97 -35.56
N LEU A 290 0.86 2.93 -34.92
CA LEU A 290 2.20 2.78 -34.33
C LEU A 290 2.17 2.21 -32.90
N ASN A 291 0.98 2.11 -32.30
CA ASN A 291 0.80 1.64 -30.93
C ASN A 291 -0.03 0.35 -30.89
N ASN A 292 0.28 -0.54 -29.94
CA ASN A 292 -0.41 -1.84 -29.78
C ASN A 292 -1.84 -1.73 -29.24
N GLY A 293 -2.31 -0.51 -28.92
CA GLY A 293 -3.62 -0.28 -28.37
C GLY A 293 -3.74 -0.62 -26.87
N ILE A 294 -4.94 -0.43 -26.36
CA ILE A 294 -5.26 -0.54 -24.95
C ILE A 294 -6.38 -1.56 -24.77
N THR A 295 -6.27 -2.42 -23.75
CA THR A 295 -7.33 -3.38 -23.38
C THR A 295 -7.93 -2.95 -22.04
N ILE A 296 -9.25 -2.76 -22.03
CA ILE A 296 -10.05 -2.43 -20.87
C ILE A 296 -11.02 -3.57 -20.58
N VAL A 297 -11.04 -4.05 -19.36
CA VAL A 297 -12.04 -4.97 -18.84
C VAL A 297 -12.98 -4.20 -17.93
N ALA A 298 -14.28 -4.32 -18.13
CA ALA A 298 -15.29 -3.63 -17.34
C ALA A 298 -16.35 -4.62 -16.83
N LYS A 299 -16.95 -4.29 -15.68
CA LYS A 299 -18.04 -5.07 -15.10
C LYS A 299 -19.37 -4.80 -15.82
N SER A 300 -19.54 -3.59 -16.35
CA SER A 300 -20.69 -3.26 -17.19
C SER A 300 -20.30 -2.26 -18.27
N ILE A 301 -20.84 -2.48 -19.47
CA ILE A 301 -20.68 -1.62 -20.63
C ILE A 301 -22.07 -1.29 -21.16
N THR A 302 -22.39 0.01 -21.31
CA THR A 302 -23.67 0.46 -21.86
C THR A 302 -23.40 1.28 -23.13
N PRO A 303 -23.52 0.68 -24.32
CA PRO A 303 -23.35 1.41 -25.58
C PRO A 303 -24.64 2.15 -25.97
N VAL A 304 -24.53 3.44 -26.30
CA VAL A 304 -25.59 4.28 -26.84
C VAL A 304 -25.07 5.00 -28.09
N GLY A 305 -25.30 4.45 -29.26
CA GLY A 305 -24.68 4.95 -30.49
C GLY A 305 -23.15 4.80 -30.41
N ASP A 306 -22.41 5.89 -30.65
CA ASP A 306 -20.95 5.90 -30.51
C ASP A 306 -20.50 6.20 -29.08
N GLN A 307 -21.39 6.66 -28.22
CA GLN A 307 -21.10 6.83 -26.79
C GLN A 307 -21.12 5.47 -26.09
N ILE A 308 -20.14 5.28 -25.23
CA ILE A 308 -20.03 4.08 -24.39
C ILE A 308 -19.84 4.54 -22.95
N GLU A 309 -20.68 4.06 -22.06
CA GLU A 309 -20.48 4.17 -20.63
C GLU A 309 -19.90 2.87 -20.10
N ILE A 310 -18.79 2.95 -19.37
CA ILE A 310 -18.15 1.84 -18.69
C ILE A 310 -18.24 2.03 -17.19
N TYR A 311 -18.46 0.94 -16.47
CA TYR A 311 -18.60 0.92 -15.04
C TYR A 311 -17.71 -0.16 -14.43
N ASP A 312 -16.98 0.20 -13.35
CA ASP A 312 -16.08 -0.70 -12.62
C ASP A 312 -15.10 -1.38 -13.60
N TYR A 313 -14.17 -0.61 -14.12
CA TYR A 313 -13.28 -1.02 -15.20
C TYR A 313 -11.81 -0.96 -14.81
N GLN A 314 -11.02 -1.73 -15.53
CA GLN A 314 -9.57 -1.79 -15.37
C GLN A 314 -8.87 -1.80 -16.73
N ILE A 315 -7.74 -1.12 -16.82
CA ILE A 315 -6.85 -1.15 -17.98
C ILE A 315 -5.85 -2.29 -17.78
N VAL A 316 -6.09 -3.40 -18.44
CA VAL A 316 -5.31 -4.63 -18.26
C VAL A 316 -4.13 -4.75 -19.23
N ASN A 317 -4.10 -3.93 -20.29
CA ASN A 317 -2.97 -3.78 -21.20
C ASN A 317 -2.93 -2.36 -21.73
N GLY A 318 -1.72 -1.82 -21.98
CA GLY A 318 -1.52 -0.44 -22.43
C GLY A 318 -1.27 0.56 -21.29
N CYS A 319 -0.82 0.11 -20.13
CA CYS A 319 -0.47 0.95 -18.99
C CYS A 319 0.56 2.01 -19.38
N GLN A 320 1.68 1.62 -19.99
CA GLN A 320 2.74 2.53 -20.43
C GLN A 320 2.18 3.60 -21.40
N THR A 321 1.41 3.16 -22.39
CA THR A 321 0.74 4.06 -23.35
C THR A 321 -0.19 5.04 -22.63
N SER A 322 -0.96 4.58 -21.67
CA SER A 322 -1.90 5.40 -20.89
C SER A 322 -1.16 6.49 -20.09
N TYR A 323 -0.06 6.15 -19.41
CA TYR A 323 0.76 7.11 -18.67
C TYR A 323 1.40 8.14 -19.62
N VAL A 324 2.00 7.69 -20.74
CA VAL A 324 2.62 8.61 -21.71
C VAL A 324 1.59 9.54 -22.35
N LEU A 325 0.38 9.05 -22.66
CA LEU A 325 -0.73 9.88 -23.14
C LEU A 325 -1.14 10.93 -22.09
N PHE A 326 -1.27 10.54 -20.85
CA PHE A 326 -1.63 11.45 -19.77
C PHE A 326 -0.57 12.54 -19.55
N ASP A 327 0.70 12.19 -19.47
CA ASP A 327 1.80 13.14 -19.26
C ASP A 327 1.93 14.12 -20.41
N ASN A 328 1.66 13.66 -21.65
CA ASN A 328 1.76 14.46 -22.85
C ASN A 328 0.41 15.04 -23.33
N ARG A 329 -0.64 15.03 -22.47
CA ARG A 329 -2.00 15.46 -22.82
C ARG A 329 -2.11 16.87 -23.42
N LYS A 330 -1.16 17.74 -23.10
CA LYS A 330 -1.09 19.12 -23.64
C LYS A 330 -0.78 19.17 -25.14
N PHE A 331 -0.16 18.13 -25.68
CA PHE A 331 0.23 18.05 -27.10
C PHE A 331 -0.76 17.28 -27.95
N LEU A 332 -1.79 16.64 -27.35
CA LEU A 332 -2.73 15.79 -28.06
C LEU A 332 -3.61 16.59 -29.03
N ARG A 333 -3.74 16.09 -30.25
CA ARG A 333 -4.55 16.66 -31.34
C ARG A 333 -5.91 15.96 -31.42
N ASP A 334 -6.86 16.59 -32.14
CA ASP A 334 -8.21 16.02 -32.31
C ASP A 334 -8.25 14.86 -33.31
N ASP A 335 -7.23 14.74 -34.16
CA ASP A 335 -7.06 13.69 -35.18
C ASP A 335 -6.20 12.52 -34.70
N SER A 336 -5.83 12.51 -33.44
CA SER A 336 -5.05 11.42 -32.82
C SER A 336 -5.99 10.40 -32.18
N PHE A 337 -5.82 9.13 -32.54
CA PHE A 337 -6.64 8.03 -32.03
C PHE A 337 -5.78 6.95 -31.38
N VAL A 338 -6.36 6.28 -30.40
CA VAL A 338 -5.82 5.04 -29.83
C VAL A 338 -6.82 3.91 -30.06
N MET A 339 -6.32 2.73 -30.39
CA MET A 339 -7.15 1.54 -30.51
C MET A 339 -7.48 0.98 -29.14
N VAL A 340 -8.77 0.79 -28.86
CA VAL A 340 -9.24 0.27 -27.58
C VAL A 340 -10.02 -1.02 -27.78
N LYS A 341 -9.62 -2.07 -27.06
CA LYS A 341 -10.37 -3.29 -26.88
C LYS A 341 -11.11 -3.21 -25.54
N LEU A 342 -12.42 -3.27 -25.57
CA LEU A 342 -13.30 -3.14 -24.42
C LEU A 342 -14.07 -4.43 -24.19
N ILE A 343 -14.01 -5.01 -23.00
CA ILE A 343 -14.55 -6.35 -22.71
C ILE A 343 -15.41 -6.28 -21.44
N GLU A 344 -16.69 -6.66 -21.53
CA GLU A 344 -17.57 -6.89 -20.37
C GLU A 344 -17.53 -8.36 -19.98
N VAL A 345 -16.99 -8.65 -18.80
CA VAL A 345 -16.85 -10.02 -18.30
C VAL A 345 -17.95 -10.35 -17.29
N THR A 346 -18.50 -11.57 -17.39
CA THR A 346 -19.46 -12.11 -16.43
C THR A 346 -18.83 -13.07 -15.43
N ASN A 347 -17.58 -13.51 -15.70
CA ASN A 347 -16.87 -14.50 -14.91
C ASN A 347 -15.43 -14.03 -14.66
N GLU A 348 -15.03 -13.99 -13.39
CA GLU A 348 -13.67 -13.61 -12.96
C GLU A 348 -12.57 -14.49 -13.60
N ASN A 349 -12.83 -15.77 -13.84
CA ASN A 349 -11.84 -16.65 -14.50
C ASN A 349 -11.51 -16.19 -15.92
N VAL A 350 -12.49 -15.63 -16.64
CA VAL A 350 -12.29 -15.08 -17.99
C VAL A 350 -11.50 -13.77 -17.92
N SER A 351 -11.83 -12.93 -16.93
CA SER A 351 -11.05 -11.72 -16.64
C SER A 351 -9.59 -12.08 -16.40
N ASP A 352 -9.32 -12.99 -15.46
CA ASP A 352 -7.96 -13.45 -15.13
C ASP A 352 -7.21 -13.98 -16.37
N ARG A 353 -7.89 -14.70 -17.25
CA ARG A 353 -7.27 -15.23 -18.47
C ARG A 353 -6.97 -14.15 -19.50
N VAL A 354 -7.85 -13.15 -19.66
CA VAL A 354 -7.62 -12.00 -20.54
C VAL A 354 -6.41 -11.21 -20.03
N ILE A 355 -6.39 -10.88 -18.72
CA ILE A 355 -5.29 -10.18 -18.07
C ILE A 355 -3.97 -10.93 -18.27
N TYR A 356 -3.96 -12.23 -18.01
CA TYR A 356 -2.78 -13.08 -18.17
C TYR A 356 -2.24 -13.10 -19.59
N THR A 357 -3.13 -13.28 -20.60
CA THR A 357 -2.71 -13.44 -21.99
C THR A 357 -2.25 -12.11 -22.62
N THR A 358 -2.90 -11.00 -22.26
CA THR A 358 -2.55 -9.68 -22.80
C THR A 358 -1.26 -9.14 -22.20
N ASN A 359 -0.90 -9.53 -20.98
CA ASN A 359 0.35 -9.12 -20.32
C ASN A 359 1.55 -10.00 -20.68
N ARG A 360 1.35 -11.12 -21.40
CA ARG A 360 2.40 -12.10 -21.73
C ARG A 360 3.31 -11.69 -22.90
N GLN A 361 3.05 -10.57 -23.56
CA GLN A 361 3.76 -10.15 -24.78
C GLN A 361 5.19 -9.60 -24.52
N THR A 362 5.67 -9.64 -23.28
CA THR A 362 7.05 -9.31 -22.94
C THR A 362 7.58 -10.32 -21.92
N GLU A 363 8.81 -10.79 -22.14
CA GLU A 363 9.52 -11.74 -21.27
C GLU A 363 9.61 -11.24 -19.82
N VAL A 364 8.63 -11.57 -19.01
CA VAL A 364 8.79 -11.64 -17.55
C VAL A 364 8.80 -13.13 -17.21
N LYS A 365 9.77 -13.56 -16.41
CA LYS A 365 10.00 -14.93 -15.92
C LYS A 365 8.68 -15.56 -15.39
N SER A 366 7.86 -16.06 -16.33
CA SER A 366 6.42 -16.32 -16.16
C SER A 366 6.11 -17.66 -15.52
N GLU A 367 7.09 -18.59 -15.43
CA GLU A 367 6.81 -19.95 -14.95
C GLU A 367 6.65 -20.04 -13.44
N ALA A 368 7.48 -19.32 -12.66
CA ALA A 368 7.36 -19.30 -11.21
C ALA A 368 6.08 -18.58 -10.75
N PHE A 369 5.68 -17.51 -11.46
CA PHE A 369 4.47 -16.74 -11.12
C PHE A 369 3.16 -17.47 -11.52
N ALA A 370 3.20 -18.31 -12.56
CA ALA A 370 2.04 -19.09 -13.00
C ALA A 370 1.73 -20.27 -12.05
N ALA A 371 2.75 -20.92 -11.51
CA ALA A 371 2.59 -22.00 -10.53
C ALA A 371 1.99 -21.44 -9.21
N THR A 372 2.40 -20.26 -8.78
CA THR A 372 1.89 -19.64 -7.56
C THR A 372 0.43 -19.17 -7.65
N LYS A 373 -0.11 -18.88 -8.87
CA LYS A 373 -1.49 -18.42 -9.03
C LYS A 373 -2.53 -19.42 -8.51
N HIS A 374 -2.30 -20.71 -8.72
CA HIS A 374 -3.22 -21.75 -8.27
C HIS A 374 -3.19 -21.89 -6.74
N PHE A 375 -2.01 -21.79 -6.14
CA PHE A 375 -1.84 -21.78 -4.69
C PHE A 375 -2.58 -20.59 -4.07
N HIS A 376 -2.38 -19.37 -4.60
CA HIS A 376 -3.00 -18.16 -4.06
C HIS A 376 -4.54 -18.18 -4.13
N LYS A 377 -5.11 -18.78 -5.19
CA LYS A 377 -6.56 -18.95 -5.26
C LYS A 377 -7.08 -19.87 -4.14
N ARG A 378 -6.44 -21.02 -3.94
CA ARG A 378 -6.80 -21.94 -2.86
C ARG A 378 -6.53 -21.36 -1.47
N LEU A 379 -5.48 -20.57 -1.32
CA LEU A 379 -5.22 -19.86 -0.09
C LEU A 379 -6.36 -18.86 0.21
N GLN A 380 -6.84 -18.12 -0.77
CA GLN A 380 -8.00 -17.26 -0.63
C GLN A 380 -9.25 -18.08 -0.22
N ASP A 381 -9.52 -19.20 -0.89
CA ASP A 381 -10.64 -20.08 -0.55
C ASP A 381 -10.54 -20.58 0.91
N TYR A 382 -9.32 -20.87 1.38
CA TYR A 382 -9.08 -21.23 2.78
C TYR A 382 -9.42 -20.08 3.73
N TYR A 383 -8.96 -18.85 3.45
CA TYR A 383 -9.31 -17.65 4.23
C TYR A 383 -10.82 -17.44 4.29
N ASP A 384 -11.51 -17.62 3.16
CA ASP A 384 -12.96 -17.46 3.06
C ASP A 384 -13.73 -18.54 3.85
N SER A 385 -13.12 -19.71 4.07
CA SER A 385 -13.70 -20.79 4.89
C SER A 385 -13.65 -20.51 6.40
N VAL A 386 -12.80 -19.58 6.85
CA VAL A 386 -12.66 -19.25 8.26
C VAL A 386 -13.78 -18.30 8.70
N SER A 387 -14.47 -18.66 9.80
CA SER A 387 -15.60 -17.90 10.33
C SER A 387 -15.16 -16.77 11.25
N ASN A 388 -16.04 -15.76 11.43
CA ASN A 388 -15.88 -14.77 12.48
C ASN A 388 -15.81 -15.43 13.89
N PRO A 389 -15.06 -14.87 14.84
CA PRO A 389 -14.36 -13.58 14.79
C PRO A 389 -12.94 -13.66 14.20
N TYR A 390 -12.47 -14.83 13.75
CA TYR A 390 -11.07 -15.06 13.33
C TYR A 390 -10.85 -14.77 11.84
N ARG A 391 -11.90 -14.48 11.08
CA ARG A 391 -11.83 -14.28 9.63
C ARG A 391 -10.88 -13.15 9.26
N LEU A 392 -9.96 -13.44 8.33
CA LEU A 392 -9.15 -12.48 7.59
C LEU A 392 -9.49 -12.60 6.09
N TYR A 393 -9.05 -11.64 5.31
CA TYR A 393 -9.32 -11.57 3.87
C TYR A 393 -8.00 -11.52 3.12
N TYR A 394 -7.68 -12.55 2.37
CA TYR A 394 -6.45 -12.60 1.59
C TYR A 394 -6.61 -11.83 0.29
N GLU A 395 -5.81 -10.77 0.11
CA GLU A 395 -5.85 -9.90 -1.05
C GLU A 395 -4.91 -10.42 -2.13
N ARG A 396 -5.47 -11.07 -3.15
CA ARG A 396 -4.71 -11.54 -4.32
C ARG A 396 -4.40 -10.43 -5.31
N ARG A 397 -5.28 -9.43 -5.39
CA ARG A 397 -5.18 -8.27 -6.27
C ARG A 397 -5.14 -7.04 -5.40
N SER A 398 -4.28 -6.09 -5.75
CA SER A 398 -4.20 -4.84 -5.00
C SER A 398 -5.57 -4.20 -4.85
N LYS A 399 -5.89 -3.72 -3.64
CA LYS A 399 -7.14 -3.03 -3.29
C LYS A 399 -8.45 -3.82 -3.58
N GLN A 400 -8.37 -5.14 -3.76
CA GLN A 400 -9.50 -6.04 -4.08
C GLN A 400 -10.71 -5.83 -3.16
N TYR A 401 -10.49 -5.46 -1.92
CA TYR A 401 -11.52 -5.26 -0.91
C TYR A 401 -11.82 -3.80 -0.59
N ASP A 402 -11.25 -2.82 -1.29
CA ASP A 402 -11.40 -1.40 -0.94
C ASP A 402 -12.85 -0.91 -1.06
N LEU A 403 -13.57 -1.39 -2.06
CA LEU A 403 -14.97 -1.04 -2.31
C LEU A 403 -15.98 -1.96 -1.62
N ASN A 404 -15.52 -2.93 -0.84
CA ASN A 404 -16.39 -3.83 -0.09
C ASN A 404 -16.56 -3.35 1.35
N ASP A 405 -17.67 -2.65 1.63
CA ASP A 405 -17.97 -2.09 2.95
C ASP A 405 -18.20 -3.16 4.04
N SER A 406 -18.46 -4.41 3.66
CA SER A 406 -18.59 -5.52 4.62
C SER A 406 -17.23 -6.07 5.08
N VAL A 407 -16.12 -5.66 4.44
CA VAL A 407 -14.77 -6.09 4.75
C VAL A 407 -14.05 -5.02 5.55
N SER A 408 -13.69 -5.36 6.78
CA SER A 408 -12.85 -4.52 7.62
C SER A 408 -11.44 -4.45 7.03
N LYS A 409 -10.95 -3.24 6.73
CA LYS A 409 -9.70 -3.02 5.97
C LYS A 409 -8.46 -3.47 6.73
N ASN A 410 -8.50 -3.44 8.05
CA ASN A 410 -7.42 -3.97 8.90
C ASN A 410 -7.34 -5.51 8.93
N ARG A 411 -8.39 -6.21 8.45
CA ARG A 411 -8.42 -7.68 8.32
C ARG A 411 -7.99 -8.16 6.94
N VAL A 412 -7.62 -7.24 6.05
CA VAL A 412 -7.10 -7.57 4.73
C VAL A 412 -5.60 -7.86 4.84
N VAL A 413 -5.20 -8.99 4.29
CA VAL A 413 -3.80 -9.48 4.26
C VAL A 413 -3.29 -9.39 2.84
N THR A 414 -2.35 -8.50 2.58
CA THR A 414 -1.71 -8.35 1.27
C THR A 414 -0.71 -9.46 1.02
N LEU A 415 -0.32 -9.67 -0.24
CA LEU A 415 0.73 -10.63 -0.61
C LEU A 415 2.04 -10.36 0.17
N THR A 416 2.43 -9.09 0.27
CA THR A 416 3.63 -8.68 1.03
C THR A 416 3.55 -9.10 2.49
N GLN A 417 2.43 -8.79 3.16
CA GLN A 417 2.21 -9.17 4.56
C GLN A 417 2.17 -10.69 4.75
N GLN A 418 1.62 -11.42 3.77
CA GLN A 418 1.57 -12.87 3.80
C GLN A 418 2.97 -13.49 3.74
N ILE A 419 3.82 -13.00 2.84
CA ILE A 419 5.21 -13.44 2.71
C ILE A 419 5.97 -13.16 4.00
N GLN A 420 5.94 -11.92 4.46
CA GLN A 420 6.66 -11.47 5.64
C GLN A 420 6.25 -12.23 6.90
N SER A 421 4.94 -12.43 7.12
CA SER A 421 4.45 -13.15 8.30
C SER A 421 4.85 -14.62 8.28
N TYR A 422 4.79 -15.29 7.12
CA TYR A 422 5.19 -16.69 7.00
C TYR A 422 6.72 -16.87 7.19
N LEU A 423 7.53 -16.00 6.55
CA LEU A 423 8.98 -15.98 6.74
C LEU A 423 9.35 -15.84 8.21
N ALA A 424 8.73 -14.90 8.90
CA ALA A 424 9.01 -14.65 10.31
C ALA A 424 8.61 -15.83 11.20
N MET A 425 7.40 -16.35 11.00
CA MET A 425 6.83 -17.32 11.93
C MET A 425 7.25 -18.76 11.66
N PHE A 426 7.37 -19.16 10.40
CA PHE A 426 7.64 -20.55 10.02
C PHE A 426 9.03 -20.79 9.44
N LEU A 427 9.72 -19.76 8.98
CA LEU A 427 11.09 -19.87 8.48
C LEU A 427 12.14 -19.28 9.42
N ASN A 428 11.75 -18.65 10.55
CA ASN A 428 12.63 -17.98 11.50
C ASN A 428 13.49 -16.85 10.89
N GLU A 429 12.92 -16.14 9.92
CA GLU A 429 13.61 -15.10 9.15
C GLU A 429 12.98 -13.70 9.35
N PRO A 430 12.62 -13.27 10.60
CA PRO A 430 12.01 -11.96 10.82
C PRO A 430 12.94 -10.82 10.41
N HIS A 431 14.25 -10.98 10.51
CA HIS A 431 15.26 -10.01 10.13
C HIS A 431 15.36 -9.80 8.62
N SER A 432 14.78 -10.69 7.81
CA SER A 432 14.74 -10.56 6.33
C SER A 432 13.49 -9.83 5.84
N THR A 433 12.49 -9.61 6.69
CA THR A 433 11.17 -9.11 6.30
C THR A 433 11.16 -7.62 5.90
N HIS A 434 12.23 -6.87 6.17
CA HIS A 434 12.40 -5.49 5.70
C HIS A 434 12.60 -5.40 4.20
N ARG A 435 13.02 -6.50 3.56
CA ARG A 435 13.27 -6.54 2.11
C ARG A 435 11.97 -6.52 1.32
N TYR A 436 12.09 -6.05 0.09
CA TYR A 436 10.98 -6.04 -0.85
C TYR A 436 10.46 -7.46 -1.14
N TYR A 437 9.14 -7.58 -1.29
CA TYR A 437 8.50 -8.88 -1.48
C TYR A 437 8.97 -9.63 -2.74
N GLY A 438 9.29 -8.93 -3.83
CA GLY A 438 9.82 -9.54 -5.05
C GLY A 438 11.20 -10.16 -4.85
N GLU A 439 12.06 -9.53 -4.03
CA GLU A 439 13.35 -10.09 -3.63
C GLU A 439 13.14 -11.31 -2.72
N LEU A 440 12.22 -11.21 -1.75
CA LEU A 440 11.88 -12.32 -0.87
C LEU A 440 11.33 -13.52 -1.66
N LEU A 441 10.46 -13.29 -2.63
CA LEU A 441 9.95 -14.35 -3.51
C LEU A 441 11.07 -15.03 -4.30
N ARG A 442 12.06 -14.26 -4.79
CA ARG A 442 13.22 -14.82 -5.49
C ARG A 442 14.14 -15.62 -4.57
N ALA A 443 14.42 -15.06 -3.37
CA ALA A 443 15.33 -15.67 -2.41
C ALA A 443 14.74 -16.96 -1.78
N TYR A 444 13.42 -17.02 -1.60
CA TYR A 444 12.72 -18.11 -0.94
C TYR A 444 11.75 -18.88 -1.87
N ASN A 445 11.93 -18.81 -3.21
CA ASN A 445 11.05 -19.42 -4.21
C ASN A 445 10.82 -20.93 -4.04
N ASN A 446 11.78 -21.63 -3.44
CA ASN A 446 11.71 -23.07 -3.12
C ASN A 446 11.18 -23.36 -1.71
N ARG A 447 10.73 -22.35 -0.97
CA ARG A 447 10.26 -22.45 0.42
C ARG A 447 8.93 -21.72 0.67
N LEU A 448 8.37 -21.07 -0.34
CA LEU A 448 7.14 -20.29 -0.25
C LEU A 448 6.16 -20.73 -1.34
N PHE A 449 4.89 -20.85 -0.95
CA PHE A 449 3.77 -21.08 -1.86
C PHE A 449 3.92 -22.31 -2.76
N LEU A 450 4.49 -23.39 -2.19
CA LEU A 450 4.62 -24.65 -2.91
C LEU A 450 3.26 -25.32 -3.01
N ASP A 451 3.00 -26.03 -4.13
CA ASP A 451 1.75 -26.79 -4.32
C ASP A 451 1.53 -27.87 -3.24
N THR A 452 2.60 -28.24 -2.54
CA THR A 452 2.59 -29.22 -1.43
C THR A 452 2.37 -28.58 -0.06
N ASP A 453 2.36 -27.24 0.05
CA ASP A 453 2.19 -26.55 1.31
C ASP A 453 0.73 -26.57 1.77
N ASP A 454 0.54 -26.73 3.09
CA ASP A 454 -0.75 -26.50 3.75
C ASP A 454 -1.04 -24.98 3.84
N TYR A 455 -2.30 -24.58 3.73
CA TYR A 455 -2.73 -23.17 3.81
C TYR A 455 -2.82 -22.66 5.25
N GLU A 456 -3.05 -23.56 6.22
CA GLU A 456 -3.24 -23.23 7.62
C GLU A 456 -2.04 -22.50 8.27
N PRO A 457 -0.77 -22.88 8.01
CA PRO A 457 0.39 -22.13 8.48
C PRO A 457 0.44 -20.67 7.98
N TYR A 458 0.07 -20.46 6.72
CA TYR A 458 -0.01 -19.11 6.14
C TYR A 458 -1.06 -18.25 6.83
N PHE A 459 -2.24 -18.83 7.08
CA PHE A 459 -3.31 -18.14 7.80
C PHE A 459 -2.91 -17.84 9.25
N CYS A 460 -2.37 -18.78 9.98
CA CYS A 460 -1.94 -18.59 11.36
C CYS A 460 -0.90 -17.47 11.48
N ALA A 461 0.10 -17.45 10.61
CA ALA A 461 1.11 -16.40 10.58
C ALA A 461 0.50 -15.01 10.34
N ALA A 462 -0.40 -14.90 9.38
CA ALA A 462 -1.10 -13.67 9.10
C ALA A 462 -1.99 -13.21 10.26
N TYR A 463 -2.66 -14.14 10.95
CA TYR A 463 -3.51 -13.79 12.09
C TYR A 463 -2.69 -13.26 13.28
N PHE A 464 -1.55 -13.86 13.58
CA PHE A 464 -0.66 -13.34 14.62
C PHE A 464 -0.10 -11.96 14.26
N SER A 465 0.25 -11.75 12.99
CA SER A 465 0.66 -10.43 12.50
C SER A 465 -0.46 -9.40 12.66
N TYR A 466 -1.68 -9.75 12.25
CA TYR A 466 -2.87 -8.92 12.45
C TYR A 466 -3.10 -8.58 13.93
N TYR A 467 -2.97 -9.57 14.81
CA TYR A 467 -3.16 -9.36 16.25
C TYR A 467 -2.18 -8.34 16.81
N VAL A 468 -0.89 -8.45 16.48
CA VAL A 468 0.14 -7.50 16.91
C VAL A 468 -0.17 -6.09 16.38
N ASP A 469 -0.56 -5.97 15.10
CA ASP A 469 -0.95 -4.67 14.52
C ASP A 469 -2.13 -4.04 15.26
N VAL A 470 -3.14 -4.83 15.65
CA VAL A 470 -4.28 -4.35 16.45
C VAL A 470 -3.84 -3.86 17.83
N GLN A 471 -2.91 -4.55 18.50
CA GLN A 471 -2.41 -4.10 19.80
C GLN A 471 -1.65 -2.78 19.69
N ILE A 472 -0.86 -2.60 18.65
CA ILE A 472 -0.12 -1.34 18.38
C ILE A 472 -1.10 -0.20 18.05
N ARG A 473 -2.07 -0.41 17.16
CA ARG A 473 -3.07 0.61 16.80
C ARG A 473 -3.90 1.08 17.98
N ASN A 474 -4.24 0.15 18.86
CA ASN A 474 -5.02 0.46 20.06
C ASN A 474 -4.17 0.99 21.22
N ASN A 475 -2.89 1.29 21.01
CA ASN A 475 -1.93 1.76 22.01
C ASN A 475 -1.82 0.82 23.23
N VAL A 476 -2.12 -0.48 23.08
CA VAL A 476 -1.91 -1.52 24.09
C VAL A 476 -0.46 -1.98 24.09
N LEU A 477 0.15 -2.02 22.89
CA LEU A 477 1.57 -2.26 22.69
C LEU A 477 2.22 -0.95 22.17
N ASP A 478 3.35 -0.57 22.77
CA ASP A 478 4.09 0.63 22.40
C ASP A 478 4.48 0.62 20.91
N ARG A 479 4.32 1.75 20.24
CA ARG A 479 4.64 1.93 18.81
C ARG A 479 6.09 1.63 18.45
N LYS A 480 7.05 1.77 19.39
CA LYS A 480 8.45 1.40 19.16
C LYS A 480 8.63 -0.04 18.69
N TYR A 481 7.70 -0.94 19.04
CA TYR A 481 7.73 -2.34 18.63
C TYR A 481 7.20 -2.57 17.20
N LYS A 482 6.71 -1.55 16.51
CA LYS A 482 6.19 -1.69 15.13
C LYS A 482 7.26 -2.24 14.17
N LYS A 483 8.50 -1.74 14.28
CA LYS A 483 9.65 -2.24 13.49
C LYS A 483 9.96 -3.71 13.79
N PHE A 484 9.60 -4.19 14.97
CA PHE A 484 9.85 -5.56 15.43
C PHE A 484 8.62 -6.49 15.35
N LYS A 485 7.54 -6.06 14.69
CA LYS A 485 6.31 -6.84 14.56
C LYS A 485 6.59 -8.30 14.18
N PHE A 486 7.41 -8.51 13.17
CA PHE A 486 7.76 -9.84 12.67
C PHE A 486 8.66 -10.62 13.62
N HIS A 487 9.51 -9.95 14.40
CA HIS A 487 10.26 -10.56 15.49
C HIS A 487 9.32 -11.04 16.60
N LEU A 488 8.33 -10.23 16.96
CA LEU A 488 7.35 -10.61 17.98
C LEU A 488 6.57 -11.86 17.58
N ILE A 489 6.06 -11.97 16.35
CA ILE A 489 5.35 -13.19 15.91
C ILE A 489 6.27 -14.41 15.83
N CYS A 490 7.55 -14.24 15.50
CA CYS A 490 8.57 -15.29 15.58
C CYS A 490 8.78 -15.76 17.02
N ALA A 491 8.93 -14.82 17.97
CA ALA A 491 9.07 -15.13 19.40
C ALA A 491 7.81 -15.80 19.96
N MET A 492 6.61 -15.29 19.63
CA MET A 492 5.34 -15.91 20.05
C MET A 492 5.28 -17.37 19.60
N ARG A 493 5.63 -17.66 18.34
CA ARG A 493 5.67 -19.04 17.86
C ARG A 493 6.70 -19.88 18.63
N SER A 494 7.89 -19.34 18.91
CA SER A 494 8.96 -20.03 19.62
C SER A 494 8.58 -20.35 21.08
N LEU A 495 7.77 -19.51 21.72
CA LEU A 495 7.19 -19.73 23.05
C LEU A 495 6.09 -20.82 23.05
N ILE A 496 5.38 -21.00 21.92
CA ILE A 496 4.28 -21.98 21.79
C ILE A 496 4.79 -23.36 21.36
N ALA A 497 5.81 -23.38 20.50
CA ALA A 497 6.36 -24.61 19.93
C ALA A 497 7.86 -24.47 19.69
N GLU A 498 8.57 -25.60 19.75
CA GLU A 498 10.01 -25.63 19.52
C GLU A 498 10.36 -25.04 18.14
N SER A 499 11.44 -24.24 18.10
CA SER A 499 11.90 -23.54 16.88
C SER A 499 12.54 -24.45 15.82
N SER A 500 12.85 -25.69 16.20
CA SER A 500 13.44 -26.72 15.33
C SER A 500 12.49 -27.28 14.27
N VAL A 501 11.30 -26.69 14.09
CA VAL A 501 10.36 -27.16 13.07
C VAL A 501 10.87 -26.79 11.70
N VAL A 502 11.36 -27.79 11.04
CA VAL A 502 11.96 -27.70 9.72
C VAL A 502 10.84 -27.52 8.66
N PHE A 503 11.09 -26.58 7.76
CA PHE A 503 10.39 -26.47 6.50
C PHE A 503 10.18 -27.86 5.84
N GLY A 504 8.99 -28.07 5.26
CA GLY A 504 8.67 -29.33 4.56
C GLY A 504 8.16 -30.49 5.43
N GLN A 505 8.01 -30.30 6.75
CA GLN A 505 7.45 -31.31 7.64
C GLN A 505 5.95 -31.05 7.93
N ALA A 506 5.06 -31.31 6.96
CA ALA A 506 3.63 -31.01 7.04
C ALA A 506 2.96 -31.49 8.34
N ARG A 507 3.26 -32.70 8.82
CA ARG A 507 2.69 -33.23 10.08
C ARG A 507 3.09 -32.42 11.32
N GLN A 508 4.30 -31.87 11.35
CA GLN A 508 4.75 -31.04 12.47
C GLN A 508 4.15 -29.66 12.38
N GLN A 509 4.05 -29.08 11.20
CA GLN A 509 3.38 -27.81 10.97
C GLN A 509 1.91 -27.87 11.41
N GLN A 510 1.18 -28.94 11.06
CA GLN A 510 -0.20 -29.15 11.50
C GLN A 510 -0.33 -29.24 13.04
N LYS A 511 0.61 -29.91 13.74
CA LYS A 511 0.62 -29.94 15.20
C LYS A 511 0.83 -28.55 15.80
N ILE A 512 1.68 -27.73 15.20
CA ILE A 512 1.89 -26.34 15.60
C ILE A 512 0.64 -25.53 15.36
N CYS A 513 0.04 -25.60 14.17
CA CYS A 513 -1.18 -24.87 13.85
C CYS A 513 -2.31 -25.18 14.83
N LYS A 514 -2.48 -26.45 15.25
CA LYS A 514 -3.44 -26.79 16.29
C LYS A 514 -3.20 -26.07 17.62
N LYS A 515 -1.92 -25.92 18.04
CA LYS A 515 -1.58 -25.15 19.24
C LYS A 515 -1.86 -23.65 19.03
N LEU A 516 -1.45 -23.12 17.88
CA LEU A 516 -1.70 -21.71 17.52
C LEU A 516 -3.19 -21.39 17.54
N TRP A 517 -4.04 -22.26 16.98
CA TRP A 517 -5.50 -22.11 17.05
C TRP A 517 -6.04 -22.13 18.48
N GLY A 518 -5.47 -22.99 19.35
CA GLY A 518 -5.83 -22.99 20.77
C GLY A 518 -5.56 -21.64 21.44
N ILE A 519 -4.42 -21.05 21.14
CA ILE A 519 -4.03 -19.72 21.64
C ILE A 519 -4.89 -18.61 21.04
N MET A 520 -5.13 -18.63 19.71
CA MET A 520 -5.97 -17.64 19.02
C MET A 520 -7.39 -17.56 19.60
N ARG A 521 -7.92 -18.65 20.13
CA ARG A 521 -9.26 -18.73 20.74
C ARG A 521 -9.30 -18.23 22.20
N ASN A 522 -8.17 -17.80 22.75
CA ASN A 522 -8.07 -17.33 24.12
C ASN A 522 -7.32 -15.99 24.16
N ASP A 523 -8.06 -14.90 24.21
CA ASP A 523 -7.51 -13.54 24.18
C ASP A 523 -6.53 -13.27 25.35
N ALA A 524 -6.79 -13.80 26.54
CA ALA A 524 -5.90 -13.65 27.68
C ALA A 524 -4.56 -14.36 27.43
N GLU A 525 -4.60 -15.54 26.81
CA GLU A 525 -3.41 -16.31 26.48
C GLU A 525 -2.63 -15.67 25.32
N MET A 526 -3.33 -15.15 24.30
CA MET A 526 -2.70 -14.38 23.23
C MET A 526 -1.94 -13.18 23.78
N LYS A 527 -2.57 -12.42 24.70
CA LYS A 527 -1.91 -11.29 25.35
C LYS A 527 -0.71 -11.72 26.17
N ARG A 528 -0.86 -12.74 27.01
CA ARG A 528 0.23 -13.29 27.83
C ARG A 528 1.45 -13.70 26.99
N ILE A 529 1.21 -14.35 25.84
CA ILE A 529 2.28 -14.78 24.95
C ILE A 529 2.92 -13.58 24.24
N LEU A 530 2.14 -12.56 23.87
CA LEU A 530 2.68 -11.33 23.30
C LEU A 530 3.58 -10.61 24.32
N ASP A 531 3.14 -10.46 25.57
CA ASP A 531 3.92 -9.82 26.64
C ASP A 531 5.24 -10.59 26.89
N ALA A 532 5.19 -11.92 26.87
CA ALA A 532 6.39 -12.75 26.96
C ALA A 532 7.30 -12.59 25.73
N ALA A 533 6.76 -12.47 24.52
CA ALA A 533 7.53 -12.24 23.30
C ALA A 533 8.24 -10.87 23.33
N VAL A 534 7.58 -9.83 23.85
CA VAL A 534 8.20 -8.52 24.09
C VAL A 534 9.39 -8.66 25.04
N THR A 535 9.22 -9.39 26.15
CA THR A 535 10.31 -9.63 27.10
C THR A 535 11.48 -10.37 26.45
N CYS A 536 11.22 -11.36 25.58
CA CYS A 536 12.26 -12.08 24.85
C CYS A 536 13.03 -11.14 23.89
N LEU A 537 12.33 -10.26 23.19
CA LEU A 537 12.94 -9.31 22.29
C LEU A 537 13.80 -8.29 23.03
N ASP A 538 13.28 -7.71 24.12
CA ASP A 538 14.03 -6.72 24.92
C ASP A 538 15.28 -7.35 25.55
N SER A 539 15.19 -8.60 26.03
CA SER A 539 16.34 -9.35 26.54
C SER A 539 17.38 -9.58 25.45
N ALA A 540 16.97 -9.99 24.24
CA ALA A 540 17.87 -10.20 23.11
C ALA A 540 18.56 -8.90 22.68
N CYS A 541 17.84 -7.79 22.67
CA CYS A 541 18.42 -6.47 22.40
C CYS A 541 19.43 -6.06 23.48
N GLY A 542 19.21 -6.45 24.73
CA GLY A 542 20.16 -6.26 25.83
C GLY A 542 21.39 -7.15 25.75
N GLU A 543 21.26 -8.39 25.23
CA GLU A 543 22.38 -9.32 25.00
C GLU A 543 23.29 -8.86 23.81
N CYS A 544 22.79 -7.96 22.92
CA CYS A 544 23.51 -7.48 21.76
C CYS A 544 23.64 -5.94 21.76
N PRO A 545 24.34 -5.35 22.74
CA PRO A 545 24.42 -3.88 22.91
C PRO A 545 25.15 -3.18 21.77
N ASP A 546 26.07 -3.85 21.11
CA ASP A 546 26.93 -3.31 20.03
C ASP A 546 26.16 -3.06 18.73
N ILE A 547 24.97 -3.62 18.57
CA ILE A 547 24.13 -3.43 17.39
C ILE A 547 23.37 -2.09 17.52
N PRO A 548 23.56 -1.16 16.59
CA PRO A 548 22.82 0.13 16.60
C PRO A 548 21.31 -0.10 16.65
N VAL A 549 20.60 0.75 17.37
CA VAL A 549 19.14 0.64 17.55
C VAL A 549 18.40 0.62 16.21
N SER A 550 18.88 1.41 15.24
CA SER A 550 18.33 1.47 13.88
C SER A 550 18.46 0.14 13.10
N GLU A 551 19.49 -0.66 13.40
CA GLU A 551 19.82 -1.89 12.67
C GLU A 551 19.30 -3.17 13.34
N ARG A 552 18.81 -3.09 14.60
CA ARG A 552 18.42 -4.26 15.38
C ARG A 552 17.35 -5.12 14.71
N HIS A 553 16.39 -4.50 14.04
CA HIS A 553 15.31 -5.22 13.35
C HIS A 553 15.75 -5.96 12.09
N ARG A 554 16.97 -5.66 11.57
CA ARG A 554 17.59 -6.34 10.43
C ARG A 554 18.62 -7.38 10.85
N SER A 555 18.94 -7.43 12.15
CA SER A 555 20.01 -8.27 12.66
C SER A 555 19.55 -9.73 12.83
N LYS A 556 20.30 -10.63 12.18
CA LYS A 556 20.16 -12.06 12.39
C LYS A 556 20.58 -12.46 13.80
N GLU A 557 21.56 -11.77 14.38
CA GLU A 557 22.05 -12.02 15.74
C GLU A 557 20.96 -11.77 16.76
N ILE A 558 20.23 -10.65 16.66
CA ILE A 558 19.05 -10.38 17.49
C ILE A 558 18.00 -11.47 17.33
N THR A 559 17.74 -11.93 16.11
CA THR A 559 16.78 -13.02 15.88
C THR A 559 17.19 -14.30 16.59
N VAL A 560 18.46 -14.71 16.47
CA VAL A 560 18.99 -15.93 17.11
C VAL A 560 18.97 -15.81 18.63
N ALA A 561 19.40 -14.69 19.20
CA ALA A 561 19.35 -14.42 20.62
C ALA A 561 17.90 -14.49 21.15
N MET A 562 16.97 -13.84 20.47
CA MET A 562 15.54 -13.82 20.84
C MET A 562 14.92 -15.23 20.86
N ILE A 563 15.17 -16.03 19.84
CA ILE A 563 14.71 -17.43 19.77
C ILE A 563 15.31 -18.24 20.94
N SER A 564 16.60 -18.07 21.22
CA SER A 564 17.28 -18.75 22.35
C SER A 564 16.67 -18.36 23.70
N VAL A 565 16.34 -17.07 23.91
CA VAL A 565 15.64 -16.62 25.12
C VAL A 565 14.26 -17.26 25.22
N ALA A 566 13.48 -17.29 24.14
CA ALA A 566 12.15 -17.90 24.13
C ALA A 566 12.18 -19.40 24.43
N GLU A 567 13.16 -20.14 23.92
CA GLU A 567 13.35 -21.57 24.20
C GLU A 567 13.74 -21.82 25.65
N ARG A 568 14.62 -21.00 26.23
CA ARG A 568 14.99 -21.06 27.65
C ARG A 568 13.76 -20.88 28.56
N GLN A 569 12.90 -19.89 28.26
CA GLN A 569 11.66 -19.66 29.00
C GLN A 569 10.67 -20.82 28.87
N THR A 570 10.54 -21.41 27.70
CA THR A 570 9.65 -22.54 27.44
C THR A 570 10.09 -23.79 28.24
N LYS A 571 11.40 -24.08 28.30
CA LYS A 571 11.97 -25.18 29.09
C LYS A 571 11.73 -24.97 30.57
N ALA A 572 12.06 -23.79 31.09
CA ALA A 572 11.85 -23.45 32.50
C ALA A 572 10.37 -23.59 32.93
N THR A 573 9.44 -23.22 32.06
CA THR A 573 8.00 -23.37 32.32
C THR A 573 7.57 -24.84 32.36
N LYS A 574 8.11 -25.69 31.46
CA LYS A 574 7.85 -27.13 31.45
C LYS A 574 8.41 -27.83 32.70
N ASP A 575 9.62 -27.47 33.09
CA ASP A 575 10.28 -28.02 34.28
C ASP A 575 9.53 -27.64 35.57
N ASN A 576 9.09 -26.38 35.69
CA ASN A 576 8.26 -25.94 36.82
C ASN A 576 6.87 -26.60 36.83
N ALA A 577 6.24 -26.85 35.69
CA ALA A 577 4.97 -27.56 35.59
C ALA A 577 5.16 -29.04 35.98
N PHE A 578 6.26 -29.65 35.54
CA PHE A 578 6.62 -31.04 35.94
C PHE A 578 6.89 -31.15 37.45
N LEU A 579 7.66 -30.20 38.00
CA LEU A 579 7.91 -30.16 39.46
C LEU A 579 6.61 -29.98 40.25
N LYS A 580 5.70 -29.10 39.83
CA LYS A 580 4.38 -28.96 40.49
C LYS A 580 3.52 -30.21 40.36
N CYS A 581 3.52 -30.92 39.23
CA CYS A 581 2.85 -32.20 39.08
C CYS A 581 3.48 -33.26 40.01
N VAL A 582 4.81 -33.35 40.07
CA VAL A 582 5.52 -34.30 40.94
C VAL A 582 5.24 -34.00 42.40
N CYS A 583 5.28 -32.73 42.86
CA CYS A 583 4.92 -32.32 44.21
C CYS A 583 3.46 -32.65 44.54
N PHE A 584 2.53 -32.42 43.59
CA PHE A 584 1.11 -32.78 43.78
C PHE A 584 0.89 -34.29 43.90
N PHE A 585 1.64 -35.11 43.14
CA PHE A 585 1.58 -36.60 43.26
C PHE A 585 2.29 -37.14 44.48
N LEU A 586 3.29 -36.44 45.03
CA LEU A 586 4.05 -36.85 46.21
C LEU A 586 3.48 -36.29 47.53
N GLY A 587 2.42 -35.45 47.45
CA GLY A 587 1.77 -34.89 48.66
C GLY A 587 2.65 -33.90 49.42
N LEU A 588 3.63 -33.26 48.77
CA LEU A 588 4.52 -32.22 49.30
C LEU A 588 4.05 -30.83 48.95
#